data_fe31a3cdff962d1f3f1e48cc951892ad
#
_entry.id   fe31a3cdff962d1f3f1e48cc951892ad
#
_cell.length_a   1.000
_cell.length_b   1.000
_cell.length_c   1.000
_cell.angle_alpha   90.00
_cell.angle_beta   90.00
_cell.angle_gamma   90.00
#
_symmetry.space_group_name_H-M   'P 1'
#
loop_
_entity.id
_entity.type
_entity.pdbx_description
1 polymer ?
#
loop_
_entity_poly.entity_id
_entity_poly.type
_entity_poly.pdbx_seq_one_letter_code
_entity_poly.pdbx_strand_id
1 'polypeptide(L)'
;MDHRAERMKSLIIQTNKETQKTEDYSQLTVGQIAEHARINRSTFYRYFSDKYTLRDEIVDDIVQDFAEHMEVDFLHMNIEDEVHTRSLQDGLIRLSSQKCRLEILWNQNLLGRNVFDEMMNAGARKVEAEILNHPTISAERKQLADWYAKLLVNNFLVTVRWWFSHSDTVSASQITTMMKRHMLYGTIPTLKESR
;
A
#
# COMPACT_ATOMS: atom_id res chain seq x y z
N MET A 1 22.32 5.01 -3.76
CA MET A 1 21.27 4.52 -4.68
C MET A 1 21.64 4.92 -6.09
N ASP A 2 21.55 4.00 -7.06
CA ASP A 2 21.86 4.33 -8.45
C ASP A 2 20.61 4.95 -9.10
N HIS A 3 20.67 6.25 -9.38
CA HIS A 3 19.60 7.02 -10.00
C HIS A 3 19.07 6.42 -11.32
N ARG A 4 19.85 5.57 -11.99
CA ARG A 4 19.46 4.91 -13.24
C ARG A 4 18.51 3.73 -12.98
N ALA A 5 18.76 2.95 -11.93
CA ALA A 5 17.87 1.86 -11.53
C ALA A 5 16.51 2.41 -11.09
N GLU A 6 16.51 3.46 -10.26
CA GLU A 6 15.28 4.14 -9.84
C GLU A 6 14.49 4.73 -11.00
N ARG A 7 15.19 5.32 -11.97
CA ARG A 7 14.56 5.83 -13.18
C ARG A 7 13.92 4.73 -14.01
N MET A 8 14.55 3.56 -14.11
CA MET A 8 13.97 2.40 -14.80
C MET A 8 12.71 1.89 -14.10
N LYS A 9 12.73 1.76 -12.78
CA LYS A 9 11.56 1.37 -11.98
C LYS A 9 10.40 2.35 -12.21
N SER A 10 10.66 3.64 -12.10
CA SER A 10 9.64 4.68 -12.32
C SER A 10 9.05 4.65 -13.73
N LEU A 11 9.87 4.40 -14.74
CA LEU A 11 9.44 4.36 -16.14
C LEU A 11 8.58 3.14 -16.47
N ILE A 12 8.85 1.98 -15.87
CA ILE A 12 7.98 0.80 -16.04
C ILE A 12 6.59 1.07 -15.51
N ILE A 13 6.51 1.73 -14.34
CA ILE A 13 5.23 2.10 -13.74
C ILE A 13 4.48 3.09 -14.63
N GLN A 14 5.20 4.06 -15.21
CA GLN A 14 4.63 5.04 -16.13
C GLN A 14 4.20 4.39 -17.46
N THR A 15 4.99 3.47 -18.02
CA THR A 15 4.64 2.74 -19.23
C THR A 15 3.37 1.92 -19.06
N ASN A 16 3.22 1.23 -17.94
CA ASN A 16 1.99 0.51 -17.63
C ASN A 16 0.77 1.45 -17.48
N LYS A 17 0.97 2.72 -17.12
CA LYS A 17 -0.09 3.72 -17.09
C LYS A 17 -0.53 4.17 -18.49
N GLU A 18 0.42 4.35 -19.39
CA GLU A 18 0.14 4.79 -20.77
C GLU A 18 -0.44 3.67 -21.65
N THR A 19 -0.01 2.43 -21.38
CA THR A 19 -0.54 1.23 -22.03
C THR A 19 -1.85 0.75 -21.42
N GLN A 20 -2.56 1.49 -20.60
CA GLN A 20 -3.83 1.16 -19.89
C GLN A 20 -4.82 0.24 -20.65
N LYS A 21 -4.41 -0.28 -21.76
CA LYS A 21 -5.07 -1.24 -22.62
C LYS A 21 -4.34 -2.58 -22.59
N THR A 22 -4.62 -3.40 -21.57
CA THR A 22 -4.68 -4.86 -21.73
C THR A 22 -3.40 -5.67 -21.91
N GLU A 23 -2.20 -5.15 -21.82
CA GLU A 23 -1.03 -6.02 -21.94
C GLU A 23 -0.56 -6.49 -20.56
N ASP A 24 -0.74 -7.79 -20.32
CA ASP A 24 -0.11 -8.51 -19.22
C ASP A 24 1.40 -8.23 -19.22
N TYR A 25 2.00 -8.00 -18.07
CA TYR A 25 3.44 -7.82 -17.89
C TYR A 25 4.25 -8.93 -18.59
N SER A 26 3.66 -10.13 -18.75
CA SER A 26 4.25 -11.24 -19.50
C SER A 26 4.55 -10.90 -20.96
N GLN A 27 3.79 -10.01 -21.57
CA GLN A 27 3.96 -9.59 -22.97
C GLN A 27 5.02 -8.50 -23.13
N LEU A 28 5.35 -7.76 -22.07
CA LEU A 28 6.33 -6.68 -22.13
C LEU A 28 7.75 -7.26 -22.32
N THR A 29 8.49 -6.77 -23.30
CA THR A 29 9.87 -7.19 -23.57
C THR A 29 10.88 -6.26 -22.93
N VAL A 30 12.08 -6.78 -22.60
CA VAL A 30 13.21 -5.95 -22.13
C VAL A 30 13.55 -4.84 -23.14
N GLY A 31 13.33 -5.09 -24.44
CA GLY A 31 13.53 -4.09 -25.49
C GLY A 31 12.62 -2.88 -25.32
N GLN A 32 11.32 -3.11 -25.13
CA GLN A 32 10.33 -2.05 -24.90
C GLN A 32 10.62 -1.32 -23.59
N ILE A 33 10.97 -2.04 -22.53
CA ILE A 33 11.35 -1.44 -21.23
C ILE A 33 12.57 -0.50 -21.43
N ALA A 34 13.62 -0.96 -22.10
CA ALA A 34 14.82 -0.19 -22.33
C ALA A 34 14.57 1.04 -23.22
N GLU A 35 13.74 0.89 -24.25
CA GLU A 35 13.33 1.98 -25.15
C GLU A 35 12.58 3.08 -24.39
N HIS A 36 11.58 2.72 -23.60
CA HIS A 36 10.84 3.68 -22.77
C HIS A 36 11.73 4.34 -21.71
N ALA A 37 12.67 3.58 -21.13
CA ALA A 37 13.66 4.10 -20.19
C ALA A 37 14.76 4.93 -20.88
N ARG A 38 14.77 5.01 -22.21
CA ARG A 38 15.81 5.69 -23.00
C ARG A 38 17.22 5.20 -22.65
N ILE A 39 17.37 3.88 -22.49
CA ILE A 39 18.63 3.20 -22.23
C ILE A 39 18.87 2.07 -23.24
N ASN A 40 20.12 1.61 -23.33
CA ASN A 40 20.43 0.41 -24.12
C ASN A 40 20.05 -0.87 -23.34
N ARG A 41 19.71 -1.96 -24.06
CA ARG A 41 19.48 -3.28 -23.46
C ARG A 41 20.67 -3.75 -22.61
N SER A 42 21.91 -3.47 -23.04
CA SER A 42 23.11 -3.78 -22.26
C SER A 42 23.14 -3.04 -20.91
N THR A 43 22.64 -1.81 -20.87
CA THR A 43 22.48 -1.05 -19.63
C THR A 43 21.42 -1.69 -18.74
N PHE A 44 20.31 -2.16 -19.30
CA PHE A 44 19.29 -2.89 -18.53
C PHE A 44 19.90 -4.13 -17.86
N TYR A 45 20.55 -5.00 -18.65
CA TYR A 45 21.13 -6.26 -18.16
C TYR A 45 22.30 -6.08 -17.17
N ARG A 46 22.85 -4.88 -17.05
CA ARG A 46 23.83 -4.57 -16.00
C ARG A 46 23.19 -4.43 -14.63
N TYR A 47 21.89 -4.08 -14.54
CA TYR A 47 21.15 -3.89 -13.31
C TYR A 47 20.21 -5.06 -12.99
N PHE A 48 19.60 -5.64 -14.00
CA PHE A 48 18.57 -6.67 -13.86
C PHE A 48 18.84 -7.82 -14.80
N SER A 49 18.81 -9.05 -14.27
CA SER A 49 18.99 -10.27 -15.06
C SER A 49 17.87 -10.44 -16.12
N ASP A 50 16.67 -10.03 -15.77
CA ASP A 50 15.48 -10.08 -16.61
C ASP A 50 14.42 -9.08 -16.12
N LYS A 51 13.29 -9.01 -16.84
CA LYS A 51 12.18 -8.13 -16.48
C LYS A 51 11.48 -8.53 -15.18
N TYR A 52 11.52 -9.81 -14.81
CA TYR A 52 10.89 -10.29 -13.57
C TYR A 52 11.68 -9.88 -12.34
N THR A 53 13.02 -9.89 -12.41
CA THR A 53 13.88 -9.35 -11.35
C THR A 53 13.57 -7.87 -11.10
N LEU A 54 13.41 -7.08 -12.17
CA LEU A 54 13.02 -5.67 -12.04
C LEU A 54 11.63 -5.52 -11.42
N ARG A 55 10.64 -6.34 -11.86
CA ARG A 55 9.30 -6.36 -11.26
C ARG A 55 9.37 -6.64 -9.76
N ASP A 56 10.12 -7.66 -9.39
CA ASP A 56 10.21 -8.11 -8.00
C ASP A 56 10.83 -7.02 -7.11
N GLU A 57 11.87 -6.35 -7.56
CA GLU A 57 12.41 -5.19 -6.84
C GLU A 57 11.41 -4.05 -6.70
N ILE A 58 10.60 -3.75 -7.74
CA ILE A 58 9.56 -2.71 -7.65
C ILE A 58 8.50 -3.08 -6.60
N VAL A 59 8.11 -4.34 -6.55
CA VAL A 59 7.10 -4.82 -5.60
C VAL A 59 7.68 -4.82 -4.19
N ASP A 60 8.89 -5.35 -4.03
CA ASP A 60 9.55 -5.43 -2.73
C ASP A 60 9.78 -4.04 -2.12
N ASP A 61 10.23 -3.06 -2.93
CA ASP A 61 10.39 -1.67 -2.50
C ASP A 61 9.08 -1.07 -1.98
N ILE A 62 7.95 -1.31 -2.66
CA ILE A 62 6.67 -0.71 -2.25
C ILE A 62 6.07 -1.39 -1.02
N VAL A 63 6.24 -2.71 -0.92
CA VAL A 63 5.79 -3.47 0.26
C VAL A 63 6.61 -3.07 1.48
N GLN A 64 7.92 -2.90 1.32
CA GLN A 64 8.81 -2.47 2.37
C GLN A 64 8.50 -1.01 2.79
N ASP A 65 8.40 -0.08 1.84
CA ASP A 65 8.04 1.34 2.12
C ASP A 65 6.73 1.44 2.88
N PHE A 66 5.71 0.66 2.49
CA PHE A 66 4.45 0.61 3.19
C PHE A 66 4.61 0.12 4.63
N ALA A 67 5.30 -1.00 4.86
CA ALA A 67 5.49 -1.56 6.19
C ALA A 67 6.33 -0.64 7.09
N GLU A 68 7.37 0.00 6.57
CA GLU A 68 8.22 0.91 7.33
C GLU A 68 7.45 2.14 7.82
N HIS A 69 6.60 2.71 6.96
CA HIS A 69 5.86 3.94 7.25
C HIS A 69 4.46 3.72 7.81
N MET A 70 4.03 2.47 7.96
CA MET A 70 2.79 2.17 8.63
C MET A 70 2.97 2.40 10.14
N GLU A 71 2.26 3.38 10.68
CA GLU A 71 2.25 3.64 12.11
C GLU A 71 1.37 2.64 12.85
N VAL A 72 1.82 2.20 14.02
CA VAL A 72 1.12 1.26 14.90
C VAL A 72 0.83 1.85 16.27
N ASP A 73 1.24 3.09 16.50
CA ASP A 73 1.06 3.81 17.75
C ASP A 73 -0.41 3.99 18.18
N PHE A 74 -1.34 3.79 17.24
CA PHE A 74 -2.77 3.83 17.51
C PHE A 74 -3.22 2.83 18.59
N LEU A 75 -2.43 1.78 18.85
CA LEU A 75 -2.69 0.86 19.96
C LEU A 75 -2.36 1.46 21.32
N HIS A 76 -1.46 2.43 21.38
CA HIS A 76 -1.04 3.13 22.60
C HIS A 76 -1.73 4.48 22.78
N MET A 77 -2.25 5.06 21.72
CA MET A 77 -2.87 6.39 21.72
C MET A 77 -4.37 6.32 22.01
N ASN A 78 -4.88 7.39 22.57
CA ASN A 78 -6.32 7.62 22.51
C ASN A 78 -6.70 7.95 21.06
N ILE A 79 -7.49 7.09 20.42
CA ILE A 79 -7.93 7.28 19.01
C ILE A 79 -8.72 8.59 18.84
N GLU A 80 -9.26 9.17 19.91
CA GLU A 80 -9.93 10.47 19.90
C GLU A 80 -8.96 11.65 19.79
N ASP A 81 -7.65 11.43 20.01
CA ASP A 81 -6.65 12.49 19.97
C ASP A 81 -6.46 13.04 18.54
N GLU A 82 -6.28 14.36 18.45
CA GLU A 82 -5.97 15.04 17.19
C GLU A 82 -4.62 14.60 16.60
N VAL A 83 -3.64 14.26 17.43
CA VAL A 83 -2.32 13.79 16.98
C VAL A 83 -2.47 12.51 16.16
N HIS A 84 -3.25 11.54 16.66
CA HIS A 84 -3.53 10.31 15.94
C HIS A 84 -4.30 10.57 14.63
N THR A 85 -5.26 11.50 14.66
CA THR A 85 -6.01 11.88 13.45
C THR A 85 -5.09 12.47 12.38
N ARG A 86 -4.11 13.29 12.76
CA ARG A 86 -3.11 13.84 11.82
C ARG A 86 -2.21 12.77 11.26
N SER A 87 -1.69 11.88 12.11
CA SER A 87 -0.84 10.78 11.68
C SER A 87 -1.55 9.89 10.65
N LEU A 88 -2.79 9.50 10.90
CA LEU A 88 -3.60 8.73 9.95
C LEU A 88 -3.81 9.51 8.63
N GLN A 89 -4.08 10.82 8.72
CA GLN A 89 -4.25 11.67 7.54
C GLN A 89 -2.96 11.79 6.73
N ASP A 90 -1.82 11.98 7.38
CA ASP A 90 -0.51 12.05 6.73
C ASP A 90 -0.16 10.74 6.02
N GLY A 91 -0.46 9.60 6.64
CA GLY A 91 -0.33 8.28 6.01
C GLY A 91 -1.19 8.14 4.75
N LEU A 92 -2.44 8.62 4.80
CA LEU A 92 -3.33 8.64 3.63
C LEU A 92 -2.82 9.55 2.52
N ILE A 93 -2.35 10.76 2.86
CA ILE A 93 -1.77 11.71 1.89
C ILE A 93 -0.52 11.10 1.25
N ARG A 94 0.34 10.45 2.04
CA ARG A 94 1.52 9.74 1.53
C ARG A 94 1.13 8.65 0.52
N LEU A 95 0.16 7.80 0.84
CA LEU A 95 -0.33 6.79 -0.09
C LEU A 95 -0.97 7.41 -1.34
N SER A 96 -1.68 8.52 -1.20
CA SER A 96 -2.28 9.22 -2.34
C SER A 96 -1.25 9.79 -3.30
N SER A 97 -0.08 10.19 -2.82
CA SER A 97 1.03 10.63 -3.68
C SER A 97 1.55 9.50 -4.57
N GLN A 98 1.31 8.25 -4.17
CA GLN A 98 1.68 7.04 -4.92
C GLN A 98 0.46 6.38 -5.61
N LYS A 99 -0.72 7.03 -5.63
CA LYS A 99 -1.98 6.47 -6.12
C LYS A 99 -1.82 5.75 -7.46
N CYS A 100 -1.29 6.41 -8.47
CA CYS A 100 -1.14 5.83 -9.81
C CYS A 100 -0.25 4.56 -9.80
N ARG A 101 0.79 4.56 -8.97
CA ARG A 101 1.69 3.41 -8.82
C ARG A 101 0.96 2.24 -8.15
N LEU A 102 0.23 2.50 -7.06
CA LEU A 102 -0.50 1.50 -6.32
C LEU A 102 -1.66 0.89 -7.12
N GLU A 103 -2.42 1.70 -7.86
CA GLU A 103 -3.52 1.22 -8.70
C GLU A 103 -3.03 0.23 -9.77
N ILE A 104 -1.84 0.46 -10.36
CA ILE A 104 -1.22 -0.47 -11.31
C ILE A 104 -0.78 -1.75 -10.60
N LEU A 105 -0.06 -1.62 -9.48
CA LEU A 105 0.50 -2.74 -8.75
C LEU A 105 -0.57 -3.62 -8.08
N TRP A 106 -1.72 -3.03 -7.69
CA TRP A 106 -2.86 -3.78 -7.15
C TRP A 106 -3.70 -4.48 -8.22
N ASN A 107 -3.41 -4.23 -9.49
CA ASN A 107 -4.00 -5.01 -10.57
C ASN A 107 -3.19 -6.31 -10.77
N GLN A 108 -3.64 -7.38 -10.12
CA GLN A 108 -2.96 -8.67 -10.08
C GLN A 108 -2.66 -9.27 -11.45
N ASN A 109 -3.52 -9.01 -12.44
CA ASN A 109 -3.37 -9.55 -13.79
C ASN A 109 -2.14 -9.00 -14.53
N LEU A 110 -1.62 -7.84 -14.08
CA LEU A 110 -0.48 -7.21 -14.74
C LEU A 110 0.86 -7.82 -14.32
N LEU A 111 1.02 -8.23 -13.05
CA LEU A 111 2.34 -8.53 -12.50
C LEU A 111 2.55 -10.01 -12.12
N GLY A 112 1.50 -10.82 -12.06
CA GLY A 112 1.60 -12.21 -11.57
C GLY A 112 1.99 -12.32 -10.08
N ARG A 113 1.94 -11.20 -9.33
CA ARG A 113 2.09 -11.12 -7.85
C ARG A 113 0.89 -10.39 -7.27
N ASN A 114 0.45 -10.83 -6.08
CA ASN A 114 -0.64 -10.16 -5.37
C ASN A 114 -0.06 -9.11 -4.40
N VAL A 115 0.30 -7.96 -4.95
CA VAL A 115 0.92 -6.86 -4.18
C VAL A 115 0.02 -6.37 -3.04
N PHE A 116 -1.31 -6.40 -3.23
CA PHE A 116 -2.25 -6.03 -2.18
C PHE A 116 -2.15 -6.96 -0.96
N ASP A 117 -2.13 -8.27 -1.19
CA ASP A 117 -1.99 -9.26 -0.12
C ASP A 117 -0.59 -9.21 0.50
N GLU A 118 0.44 -8.93 -0.28
CA GLU A 118 1.80 -8.79 0.23
C GLU A 118 1.92 -7.56 1.16
N MET A 119 1.35 -6.41 0.77
CA MET A 119 1.25 -5.23 1.64
C MET A 119 0.44 -5.51 2.89
N MET A 120 -0.72 -6.17 2.74
CA MET A 120 -1.57 -6.56 3.88
C MET A 120 -0.79 -7.43 4.86
N ASN A 121 -0.10 -8.45 4.37
CA ASN A 121 0.67 -9.35 5.22
C ASN A 121 1.88 -8.65 5.88
N ALA A 122 2.56 -7.75 5.17
CA ALA A 122 3.69 -7.00 5.72
C ALA A 122 3.23 -6.06 6.85
N GLY A 123 2.14 -5.34 6.63
CA GLY A 123 1.54 -4.49 7.65
C GLY A 123 1.00 -5.30 8.84
N ALA A 124 0.33 -6.42 8.57
CA ALA A 124 -0.22 -7.27 9.61
C ALA A 124 0.86 -7.81 10.55
N ARG A 125 2.02 -8.22 10.04
CA ARG A 125 3.14 -8.64 10.90
C ARG A 125 3.59 -7.55 11.88
N LYS A 126 3.60 -6.29 11.44
CA LYS A 126 3.97 -5.15 12.29
C LYS A 126 2.92 -4.91 13.40
N VAL A 127 1.65 -4.92 13.04
CA VAL A 127 0.54 -4.75 14.00
C VAL A 127 0.47 -5.94 14.97
N GLU A 128 0.65 -7.16 14.49
CA GLU A 128 0.67 -8.36 15.32
C GLU A 128 1.77 -8.30 16.37
N ALA A 129 2.99 -7.94 15.96
CA ALA A 129 4.11 -7.78 16.90
C ALA A 129 3.80 -6.74 17.98
N GLU A 130 3.14 -5.64 17.62
CA GLU A 130 2.74 -4.62 18.58
C GLU A 130 1.66 -5.12 19.55
N ILE A 131 0.63 -5.83 19.05
CA ILE A 131 -0.40 -6.45 19.91
C ILE A 131 0.23 -7.43 20.91
N LEU A 132 1.15 -8.27 20.44
CA LEU A 132 1.82 -9.26 21.30
C LEU A 132 2.66 -8.61 22.42
N ASN A 133 3.31 -7.49 22.12
CA ASN A 133 4.14 -6.75 23.07
C ASN A 133 3.35 -5.77 23.94
N HIS A 134 2.09 -5.47 23.61
CA HIS A 134 1.30 -4.48 24.30
C HIS A 134 1.01 -4.87 25.75
N PRO A 135 1.31 -4.01 26.75
CA PRO A 135 1.24 -4.39 28.16
C PRO A 135 -0.18 -4.59 28.68
N THR A 136 -1.17 -3.91 28.12
CA THR A 136 -2.56 -3.95 28.62
C THR A 136 -3.45 -4.93 27.86
N ILE A 137 -2.98 -5.54 26.78
CA ILE A 137 -3.73 -6.55 26.03
C ILE A 137 -3.63 -7.89 26.76
N SER A 138 -4.79 -8.48 27.10
CA SER A 138 -4.84 -9.76 27.79
C SER A 138 -4.25 -10.91 26.99
N ALA A 139 -3.74 -11.94 27.68
CA ALA A 139 -3.19 -13.14 27.03
C ALA A 139 -4.21 -13.82 26.10
N GLU A 140 -5.47 -13.85 26.45
CA GLU A 140 -6.55 -14.39 25.65
C GLU A 140 -6.70 -13.63 24.30
N ARG A 141 -6.67 -12.28 24.35
CA ARG A 141 -6.74 -11.46 23.13
C ARG A 141 -5.48 -11.58 22.28
N LYS A 142 -4.32 -11.76 22.90
CA LYS A 142 -3.05 -12.01 22.18
C LYS A 142 -3.06 -13.31 21.38
N GLN A 143 -3.84 -14.30 21.76
CA GLN A 143 -4.02 -15.52 20.95
C GLN A 143 -4.69 -15.25 19.60
N LEU A 144 -5.39 -14.13 19.47
CA LEU A 144 -6.05 -13.70 18.23
C LEU A 144 -5.29 -12.55 17.54
N ALA A 145 -4.02 -12.31 17.89
CA ALA A 145 -3.26 -11.16 17.40
C ALA A 145 -3.16 -11.13 15.88
N ASP A 146 -2.87 -12.26 15.23
CA ASP A 146 -2.83 -12.38 13.77
C ASP A 146 -4.17 -11.99 13.12
N TRP A 147 -5.29 -12.44 13.68
CA TRP A 147 -6.62 -12.10 13.17
C TRP A 147 -6.91 -10.60 13.30
N TYR A 148 -6.67 -10.00 14.48
CA TYR A 148 -6.86 -8.57 14.69
C TYR A 148 -5.96 -7.74 13.77
N ALA A 149 -4.70 -8.12 13.62
CA ALA A 149 -3.74 -7.44 12.76
C ALA A 149 -4.19 -7.44 11.30
N LYS A 150 -4.58 -8.61 10.77
CA LYS A 150 -5.10 -8.73 9.41
C LYS A 150 -6.38 -7.94 9.20
N LEU A 151 -7.31 -7.97 10.16
CA LEU A 151 -8.55 -7.20 10.10
C LEU A 151 -8.28 -5.70 10.01
N LEU A 152 -7.40 -5.17 10.85
CA LEU A 152 -7.06 -3.75 10.89
C LEU A 152 -6.40 -3.29 9.60
N VAL A 153 -5.37 -4.01 9.15
CA VAL A 153 -4.63 -3.62 7.94
C VAL A 153 -5.47 -3.80 6.69
N ASN A 154 -6.25 -4.87 6.60
CA ASN A 154 -7.15 -5.08 5.47
C ASN A 154 -8.22 -3.98 5.38
N ASN A 155 -8.83 -3.60 6.50
CA ASN A 155 -9.79 -2.49 6.53
C ASN A 155 -9.15 -1.17 6.06
N PHE A 156 -7.91 -0.90 6.47
CA PHE A 156 -7.15 0.26 6.01
C PHE A 156 -6.94 0.22 4.49
N LEU A 157 -6.35 -0.84 3.97
CA LEU A 157 -6.01 -0.96 2.55
C LEU A 157 -7.24 -0.98 1.64
N VAL A 158 -8.32 -1.66 2.04
CA VAL A 158 -9.59 -1.67 1.30
C VAL A 158 -10.18 -0.26 1.25
N THR A 159 -10.12 0.48 2.35
CA THR A 159 -10.61 1.86 2.41
C THR A 159 -9.78 2.78 1.53
N VAL A 160 -8.45 2.65 1.54
CA VAL A 160 -7.55 3.42 0.66
C VAL A 160 -7.84 3.12 -0.81
N ARG A 161 -7.99 1.83 -1.15
CA ARG A 161 -8.30 1.41 -2.53
C ARG A 161 -9.64 1.96 -3.01
N TRP A 162 -10.66 1.93 -2.16
CA TRP A 162 -11.96 2.54 -2.46
C TRP A 162 -11.83 4.05 -2.64
N TRP A 163 -11.12 4.73 -1.72
CA TRP A 163 -10.93 6.17 -1.76
C TRP A 163 -10.19 6.63 -3.00
N PHE A 164 -9.23 5.89 -3.50
CA PHE A 164 -8.53 6.22 -4.74
C PHE A 164 -9.49 6.41 -5.92
N SER A 165 -10.53 5.59 -6.01
CA SER A 165 -11.57 5.71 -7.04
C SER A 165 -12.57 6.86 -6.79
N HIS A 166 -12.53 7.48 -5.60
CA HIS A 166 -13.50 8.51 -5.17
C HIS A 166 -12.81 9.80 -4.68
N SER A 167 -11.51 9.94 -4.92
CA SER A 167 -10.73 11.08 -4.41
C SER A 167 -11.13 12.44 -4.97
N ASP A 168 -11.89 12.47 -6.07
CA ASP A 168 -12.45 13.69 -6.64
C ASP A 168 -13.66 14.20 -5.85
N THR A 169 -14.33 13.32 -5.10
CA THR A 169 -15.56 13.64 -4.35
C THR A 169 -15.41 13.51 -2.83
N VAL A 170 -14.42 12.75 -2.36
CA VAL A 170 -14.15 12.50 -0.94
C VAL A 170 -12.73 12.95 -0.60
N SER A 171 -12.62 13.97 0.23
CA SER A 171 -11.33 14.50 0.67
C SER A 171 -10.59 13.56 1.64
N ALA A 172 -9.27 13.74 1.77
CA ALA A 172 -8.45 13.00 2.75
C ALA A 172 -8.97 13.20 4.19
N SER A 173 -9.43 14.38 4.55
CA SER A 173 -10.00 14.66 5.87
C SER A 173 -11.31 13.89 6.12
N GLN A 174 -12.19 13.83 5.11
CA GLN A 174 -13.44 13.08 5.23
C GLN A 174 -13.19 11.58 5.42
N ILE A 175 -12.31 10.98 4.59
CA ILE A 175 -12.00 9.56 4.73
C ILE A 175 -11.28 9.25 6.04
N THR A 176 -10.38 10.13 6.52
CA THR A 176 -9.75 9.99 7.84
C THR A 176 -10.79 9.94 8.95
N THR A 177 -11.75 10.86 8.93
CA THR A 177 -12.84 10.92 9.91
C THR A 177 -13.68 9.64 9.89
N MET A 178 -14.03 9.17 8.71
CA MET A 178 -14.80 7.93 8.55
C MET A 178 -14.04 6.70 9.04
N MET A 179 -12.74 6.59 8.73
CA MET A 179 -11.89 5.51 9.22
C MET A 179 -11.79 5.53 10.75
N LYS A 180 -11.55 6.69 11.34
CA LYS A 180 -11.50 6.86 12.80
C LYS A 180 -12.80 6.41 13.46
N ARG A 181 -13.95 6.83 12.94
CA ARG A 181 -15.27 6.42 13.46
C ARG A 181 -15.51 4.93 13.31
N HIS A 182 -15.11 4.36 12.18
CA HIS A 182 -15.20 2.91 11.96
C HIS A 182 -14.34 2.13 12.97
N MET A 183 -13.14 2.60 13.27
CA MET A 183 -12.27 1.98 14.28
C MET A 183 -12.86 2.05 15.69
N LEU A 184 -13.48 3.18 16.07
CA LEU A 184 -14.06 3.39 17.40
C LEU A 184 -15.38 2.66 17.62
N TYR A 185 -16.26 2.74 16.65
CA TYR A 185 -17.66 2.35 16.81
C TYR A 185 -18.08 1.17 15.96
N GLY A 186 -17.25 0.80 14.98
CA GLY A 186 -17.58 -0.22 13.99
C GLY A 186 -18.51 0.27 12.87
N THR A 187 -18.73 -0.58 11.86
CA THR A 187 -19.45 -0.23 10.63
C THR A 187 -20.92 0.09 10.87
N ILE A 188 -21.62 -0.73 11.65
CA ILE A 188 -23.07 -0.61 11.81
C ILE A 188 -23.48 0.66 12.56
N PRO A 189 -22.90 1.01 13.72
CA PRO A 189 -23.18 2.28 14.36
C PRO A 189 -22.83 3.48 13.47
N THR A 190 -21.66 3.46 12.80
CA THR A 190 -21.23 4.56 11.92
C THR A 190 -22.17 4.81 10.77
N LEU A 191 -22.78 3.77 10.17
CA LEU A 191 -23.77 3.90 9.12
C LEU A 191 -25.09 4.48 9.58
N LYS A 192 -25.47 4.26 10.85
CA LYS A 192 -26.77 4.68 11.42
C LYS A 192 -26.74 6.08 12.01
N GLU A 193 -25.55 6.66 12.21
CA GLU A 193 -25.46 8.03 12.72
C GLU A 193 -25.95 9.03 11.65
N SER A 194 -27.04 9.72 11.98
CA SER A 194 -27.48 10.91 11.25
C SER A 194 -26.42 12.01 11.38
N ARG A 195 -26.14 12.69 10.28
CA ARG A 195 -25.24 13.86 10.26
C ARG A 195 -25.73 14.95 11.21
#